data_f9692ec4358501d3ecf9811e90e6615a
#
_entry.id   f9692ec4358501d3ecf9811e90e6615a
#
_cell.length_a   1.000
_cell.length_b   1.000
_cell.length_c   1.000
_cell.angle_alpha   90.00
_cell.angle_beta   90.00
_cell.angle_gamma   90.00
#
_symmetry.space_group_name_H-M   'P 1'
#
loop_
_entity.id
_entity.type
_entity.pdbx_description
1 polymer ?
#
loop_
_entity_poly.entity_id
_entity_poly.type
_entity_poly.pdbx_seq_one_letter_code
_entity_poly.pdbx_strand_id
1 'polypeptide(L)'
;VVWGKAPLESNPDGFFGHAVIDAMRRGTRLIVIDPRVNWLATRAEVHLQLRPGTDGALAMGALREVFDQGWQDLDFLRSHTEAPFLIQEDGTFLRLSALGVEPQQGPVNPKTGEPTVIDPPAVWDEEAGAVVAVADAKKPALENVPPIEGTSYATVYDVVKEKVGEWTVERSSEVTGVPVDDIKELARVYAQDGPVYTYSQYGCNHYNNSPYNYGPMYSLILATGNICKPGAGAGLSIGGGGNVANTEGALKPKDAEGNPVQGGGRAVNWNQVHGVLQTETLAGKPYTMKSIYVSCSNPVVCQTERQETLRVFEDVEFVVVQDMVFTETAKYADILLPACHWFETTELAVM
;
A
#
# COMPACT_ATOMS: atom_id res chain seq x y z
N VAL A 1 15.61 -7.25 -1.49
CA VAL A 1 14.57 -7.83 -2.36
C VAL A 1 13.99 -6.71 -3.22
N VAL A 2 13.96 -6.88 -4.53
CA VAL A 2 13.27 -5.99 -5.47
C VAL A 2 12.04 -6.74 -5.98
N TRP A 3 10.84 -6.25 -5.63
CA TRP A 3 9.60 -6.96 -5.85
C TRP A 3 8.62 -6.14 -6.70
N GLY A 4 8.35 -6.62 -7.92
CA GLY A 4 7.46 -5.95 -8.87
C GLY A 4 7.93 -4.56 -9.27
N LYS A 5 9.24 -4.36 -9.36
CA LYS A 5 9.86 -3.07 -9.66
C LYS A 5 11.08 -3.24 -10.56
N ALA A 6 11.15 -2.43 -11.60
CA ALA A 6 12.33 -2.36 -12.49
C ALA A 6 12.90 -0.93 -12.50
N PRO A 7 13.59 -0.50 -11.43
CA PRO A 7 13.95 0.91 -11.23
C PRO A 7 14.94 1.45 -12.27
N LEU A 8 15.65 0.59 -12.98
CA LEU A 8 16.55 1.00 -14.07
C LEU A 8 15.84 1.21 -15.42
N GLU A 9 14.59 0.70 -15.54
CA GLU A 9 13.87 0.71 -16.80
C GLU A 9 12.63 1.62 -16.73
N SER A 10 11.92 1.60 -15.60
CA SER A 10 10.62 2.28 -15.43
C SER A 10 10.68 3.54 -14.58
N ASN A 11 11.84 3.91 -14.08
CA ASN A 11 12.05 5.09 -13.25
C ASN A 11 13.24 5.90 -13.83
N PRO A 12 12.97 6.77 -14.81
CA PRO A 12 14.03 7.42 -15.61
C PRO A 12 14.88 8.43 -14.82
N ASP A 13 14.46 8.83 -13.61
CA ASP A 13 15.29 9.67 -12.72
C ASP A 13 16.57 8.95 -12.26
N GLY A 14 16.66 7.64 -12.45
CA GLY A 14 17.85 6.84 -12.21
C GLY A 14 18.29 6.73 -10.75
N PHE A 15 17.79 7.58 -9.86
CA PHE A 15 18.24 7.67 -8.47
C PHE A 15 18.10 6.33 -7.72
N PHE A 16 16.93 5.74 -7.75
CA PHE A 16 16.67 4.47 -7.06
C PHE A 16 17.38 3.30 -7.73
N GLY A 17 17.48 3.30 -9.07
CA GLY A 17 18.22 2.30 -9.80
C GLY A 17 19.70 2.32 -9.43
N HIS A 18 20.31 3.50 -9.36
CA HIS A 18 21.70 3.65 -8.92
C HIS A 18 21.91 3.23 -7.46
N ALA A 19 20.97 3.52 -6.57
CA ALA A 19 21.05 3.08 -5.18
C ALA A 19 21.07 1.54 -5.05
N VAL A 20 20.28 0.83 -5.85
CA VAL A 20 20.33 -0.65 -5.92
C VAL A 20 21.67 -1.14 -6.43
N ILE A 21 22.21 -0.54 -7.52
CA ILE A 21 23.52 -0.90 -8.06
C ILE A 21 24.63 -0.66 -7.04
N ASP A 22 24.59 0.46 -6.34
CA ASP A 22 25.59 0.79 -5.32
C ASP A 22 25.52 -0.13 -4.11
N ALA A 23 24.32 -0.57 -3.72
CA ALA A 23 24.15 -1.60 -2.70
C ALA A 23 24.79 -2.93 -3.16
N MET A 24 24.51 -3.37 -4.39
CA MET A 24 25.12 -4.57 -4.98
C MET A 24 26.65 -4.49 -5.01
N ARG A 25 27.22 -3.33 -5.40
CA ARG A 25 28.67 -3.11 -5.40
C ARG A 25 29.30 -3.21 -4.00
N ARG A 26 28.53 -2.92 -2.96
CA ARG A 26 28.95 -3.06 -1.56
C ARG A 26 28.76 -4.47 -1.00
N GLY A 27 28.31 -5.41 -1.83
CA GLY A 27 28.12 -6.81 -1.46
C GLY A 27 26.73 -7.15 -0.95
N THR A 28 25.74 -6.26 -1.09
CA THR A 28 24.34 -6.60 -0.79
C THR A 28 23.87 -7.67 -1.76
N ARG A 29 23.31 -8.75 -1.22
CA ARG A 29 22.66 -9.80 -2.00
C ARG A 29 21.39 -9.25 -2.65
N LEU A 30 21.11 -9.69 -3.87
CA LEU A 30 19.96 -9.25 -4.64
C LEU A 30 19.03 -10.42 -4.95
N ILE A 31 17.79 -10.32 -4.49
CA ILE A 31 16.69 -11.18 -4.89
C ILE A 31 15.72 -10.33 -5.73
N VAL A 32 15.29 -10.85 -6.87
CA VAL A 32 14.34 -10.16 -7.76
C VAL A 32 13.08 -11.02 -7.92
N ILE A 33 11.93 -10.40 -7.71
CA ILE A 33 10.61 -10.99 -7.91
C ILE A 33 9.91 -10.17 -8.98
N ASP A 34 9.90 -10.69 -10.20
CA ASP A 34 9.35 -10.00 -11.38
C ASP A 34 8.98 -11.03 -12.45
N PRO A 35 7.82 -10.92 -13.10
CA PRO A 35 7.47 -11.81 -14.20
C PRO A 35 8.39 -11.68 -15.41
N ARG A 36 9.12 -10.57 -15.54
CA ARG A 36 10.06 -10.33 -16.65
C ARG A 36 11.49 -10.56 -16.21
N VAL A 37 12.29 -11.07 -17.14
CA VAL A 37 13.75 -11.11 -17.00
C VAL A 37 14.30 -9.73 -17.35
N ASN A 38 14.31 -8.82 -16.39
CA ASN A 38 14.88 -7.48 -16.51
C ASN A 38 16.38 -7.47 -16.17
N TRP A 39 17.03 -6.31 -16.29
CA TRP A 39 18.47 -6.19 -16.04
C TRP A 39 18.88 -6.61 -14.62
N LEU A 40 18.09 -6.30 -13.61
CA LEU A 40 18.34 -6.72 -12.22
C LEU A 40 18.15 -8.24 -12.06
N ALA A 41 17.13 -8.80 -12.68
CA ALA A 41 16.85 -10.24 -12.63
C ALA A 41 18.02 -11.07 -13.18
N THR A 42 18.71 -10.59 -14.23
CA THR A 42 19.88 -11.28 -14.79
C THR A 42 21.12 -11.24 -13.87
N ARG A 43 21.08 -10.49 -12.79
CA ARG A 43 22.16 -10.31 -11.82
C ARG A 43 21.75 -10.69 -10.40
N ALA A 44 20.50 -11.04 -10.21
CA ALA A 44 20.01 -11.51 -8.94
C ALA A 44 20.62 -12.87 -8.60
N GLU A 45 20.84 -13.11 -7.33
CA GLU A 45 21.21 -14.44 -6.83
C GLU A 45 20.05 -15.41 -6.98
N VAL A 46 18.81 -14.90 -6.75
CA VAL A 46 17.56 -15.62 -7.00
C VAL A 46 16.61 -14.73 -7.77
N HIS A 47 16.07 -15.24 -8.86
CA HIS A 47 15.00 -14.60 -9.63
C HIS A 47 13.74 -15.45 -9.55
N LEU A 48 12.71 -14.95 -8.86
CA LEU A 48 11.42 -15.60 -8.76
C LEU A 48 10.50 -15.04 -9.85
N GLN A 49 10.36 -15.80 -10.93
CA GLN A 49 9.53 -15.43 -12.07
C GLN A 49 8.10 -15.92 -11.84
N LEU A 50 7.29 -15.11 -11.17
CA LEU A 50 5.92 -15.47 -10.84
C LEU A 50 4.93 -15.16 -11.99
N ARG A 51 3.76 -15.82 -11.98
CA ARG A 51 2.64 -15.41 -12.82
C ARG A 51 2.13 -14.03 -12.36
N PRO A 52 1.87 -13.10 -13.30
CA PRO A 52 1.38 -11.77 -12.96
C PRO A 52 0.13 -11.81 -12.07
N GLY A 53 0.11 -10.97 -11.01
CA GLY A 53 -1.01 -10.86 -10.06
C GLY A 53 -1.05 -11.94 -8.97
N THR A 54 -0.02 -12.78 -8.84
CA THR A 54 0.04 -13.84 -7.82
C THR A 54 1.03 -13.53 -6.68
N ASP A 55 1.41 -12.28 -6.53
CA ASP A 55 2.36 -11.82 -5.51
C ASP A 55 1.92 -12.16 -4.09
N GLY A 56 0.63 -12.00 -3.80
CA GLY A 56 0.06 -12.38 -2.51
C GLY A 56 0.18 -13.88 -2.21
N ALA A 57 -0.02 -14.73 -3.22
CA ALA A 57 0.14 -16.17 -3.07
C ALA A 57 1.60 -16.54 -2.81
N LEU A 58 2.56 -15.86 -3.47
CA LEU A 58 3.99 -16.05 -3.21
C LEU A 58 4.34 -15.68 -1.77
N ALA A 59 3.87 -14.52 -1.32
CA ALA A 59 4.10 -14.05 0.03
C ALA A 59 3.49 -14.99 1.09
N MET A 60 2.28 -15.52 0.85
CA MET A 60 1.63 -16.47 1.74
C MET A 60 2.41 -17.79 1.85
N GLY A 61 2.94 -18.30 0.72
CA GLY A 61 3.78 -19.49 0.76
C GLY A 61 5.09 -19.28 1.53
N ALA A 62 5.76 -18.15 1.33
CA ALA A 62 6.95 -17.80 2.08
C ALA A 62 6.65 -17.57 3.57
N LEU A 63 5.54 -16.90 3.89
CA LEU A 63 5.10 -16.69 5.26
C LEU A 63 4.74 -18.04 5.93
N ARG A 64 4.11 -18.97 5.21
CA ARG A 64 3.84 -20.32 5.69
C ARG A 64 5.14 -21.03 6.09
N GLU A 65 6.16 -21.01 5.25
CA GLU A 65 7.45 -21.61 5.58
C GLU A 65 8.07 -20.96 6.84
N VAL A 66 8.00 -19.62 6.96
CA VAL A 66 8.45 -18.92 8.18
C VAL A 66 7.74 -19.44 9.42
N PHE A 67 6.42 -19.66 9.35
CA PHE A 67 5.64 -20.19 10.48
C PHE A 67 5.96 -21.67 10.78
N ASP A 68 6.09 -22.49 9.75
CA ASP A 68 6.40 -23.93 9.92
C ASP A 68 7.78 -24.16 10.53
N GLN A 69 8.75 -23.30 10.22
CA GLN A 69 10.10 -23.35 10.76
C GLN A 69 10.27 -22.63 12.12
N GLY A 70 9.25 -21.90 12.57
CA GLY A 70 9.32 -21.10 13.80
C GLY A 70 10.30 -19.93 13.71
N TRP A 71 10.45 -19.32 12.54
CA TRP A 71 11.41 -18.25 12.27
C TRP A 71 10.84 -16.84 12.48
N GLN A 72 9.65 -16.72 13.05
CA GLN A 72 9.05 -15.40 13.34
C GLN A 72 9.86 -14.65 14.40
N ASP A 73 10.01 -13.36 14.22
CA ASP A 73 10.53 -12.43 15.24
C ASP A 73 9.41 -12.11 16.25
N LEU A 74 9.21 -13.02 17.22
CA LEU A 74 8.10 -12.90 18.17
C LEU A 74 8.22 -11.67 19.07
N ASP A 75 9.43 -11.21 19.38
CA ASP A 75 9.64 -10.01 20.20
C ASP A 75 9.28 -8.76 19.42
N PHE A 76 9.63 -8.71 18.14
CA PHE A 76 9.20 -7.63 17.26
C PHE A 76 7.67 -7.63 17.09
N LEU A 77 7.05 -8.79 16.87
CA LEU A 77 5.61 -8.90 16.74
C LEU A 77 4.86 -8.41 17.97
N ARG A 78 5.35 -8.74 19.17
CA ARG A 78 4.74 -8.30 20.44
C ARG A 78 4.83 -6.78 20.66
N SER A 79 5.96 -6.20 20.31
CA SER A 79 6.28 -4.83 20.72
C SER A 79 6.01 -3.75 19.65
N HIS A 80 5.94 -4.15 18.37
CA HIS A 80 5.90 -3.20 17.25
C HIS A 80 4.75 -3.41 16.27
N THR A 81 3.86 -4.37 16.54
CA THR A 81 2.73 -4.68 15.66
C THR A 81 1.42 -4.83 16.42
N GLU A 82 0.34 -4.98 15.69
CA GLU A 82 -0.99 -5.26 16.24
C GLU A 82 -1.17 -6.77 16.55
N ALA A 83 -0.13 -7.59 16.36
CA ALA A 83 -0.21 -9.03 16.55
C ALA A 83 -0.83 -9.48 17.89
N PRO A 84 -0.57 -8.82 19.05
CA PRO A 84 -1.15 -9.21 20.33
C PRO A 84 -2.58 -8.68 20.57
N PHE A 85 -3.14 -7.85 19.67
CA PHE A 85 -4.47 -7.26 19.90
C PHE A 85 -5.56 -8.32 19.88
N LEU A 86 -6.48 -8.24 20.83
CA LEU A 86 -7.63 -9.13 20.91
C LEU A 86 -8.70 -8.75 19.90
N ILE A 87 -9.33 -9.76 19.29
CA ILE A 87 -10.32 -9.59 18.21
C ILE A 87 -11.68 -10.09 18.71
N GLN A 88 -12.73 -9.31 18.43
CA GLN A 88 -14.12 -9.66 18.65
C GLN A 88 -14.67 -10.56 17.52
N GLU A 89 -15.84 -11.18 17.72
CA GLU A 89 -16.49 -12.02 16.70
C GLU A 89 -16.76 -11.30 15.38
N ASP A 90 -16.99 -9.98 15.43
CA ASP A 90 -17.24 -9.16 14.23
C ASP A 90 -15.95 -8.77 13.48
N GLY A 91 -14.78 -9.23 13.95
CA GLY A 91 -13.48 -8.94 13.37
C GLY A 91 -12.88 -7.60 13.78
N THR A 92 -13.52 -6.84 14.67
CA THR A 92 -12.98 -5.58 15.19
C THR A 92 -12.07 -5.84 16.40
N PHE A 93 -11.18 -4.88 16.68
CA PHE A 93 -10.33 -4.97 17.88
C PHE A 93 -11.17 -4.80 19.14
N LEU A 94 -10.96 -5.70 20.12
CA LEU A 94 -11.52 -5.54 21.44
C LEU A 94 -10.94 -4.26 22.09
N ARG A 95 -11.80 -3.36 22.49
CA ARG A 95 -11.44 -2.13 23.19
C ARG A 95 -11.70 -2.28 24.68
N LEU A 96 -10.94 -1.52 25.49
CA LEU A 96 -11.13 -1.57 26.95
C LEU A 96 -12.55 -1.12 27.38
N SER A 97 -13.20 -0.25 26.62
CA SER A 97 -14.59 0.16 26.88
C SER A 97 -15.58 -1.01 26.83
N ALA A 98 -15.34 -2.00 25.96
CA ALA A 98 -16.15 -3.20 25.89
C ALA A 98 -16.03 -4.09 27.14
N LEU A 99 -15.00 -3.86 27.96
CA LEU A 99 -14.75 -4.53 29.25
C LEU A 99 -15.07 -3.60 30.44
N GLY A 100 -15.88 -2.55 30.24
CA GLY A 100 -16.36 -1.68 31.29
C GLY A 100 -15.38 -0.57 31.74
N VAL A 101 -14.27 -0.38 31.05
CA VAL A 101 -13.33 0.72 31.31
C VAL A 101 -13.79 1.97 30.57
N GLU A 102 -14.04 3.07 31.24
CA GLU A 102 -14.46 4.30 30.58
C GLU A 102 -13.34 4.89 29.69
N PRO A 103 -13.66 5.24 28.43
CA PRO A 103 -12.71 5.91 27.55
C PRO A 103 -12.23 7.26 28.11
N GLN A 104 -10.99 7.59 27.87
CA GLN A 104 -10.42 8.84 28.32
C GLN A 104 -10.61 9.96 27.29
N GLN A 105 -10.70 11.21 27.77
CA GLN A 105 -10.66 12.37 26.88
C GLN A 105 -9.22 12.62 26.44
N GLY A 106 -9.04 12.65 25.13
CA GLY A 106 -7.79 12.98 24.48
C GLY A 106 -7.67 14.47 24.09
N PRO A 107 -6.61 14.84 23.37
CA PRO A 107 -6.41 16.20 22.90
C PRO A 107 -7.59 16.72 22.06
N VAL A 108 -7.84 18.01 22.12
CA VAL A 108 -8.85 18.67 21.29
C VAL A 108 -8.42 18.60 19.82
N ASN A 109 -9.30 18.09 18.98
CA ASN A 109 -9.08 18.07 17.54
C ASN A 109 -9.14 19.51 17.00
N PRO A 110 -8.06 20.05 16.42
CA PRO A 110 -8.01 21.45 15.97
C PRO A 110 -8.98 21.76 14.81
N LYS A 111 -9.51 20.74 14.15
CA LYS A 111 -10.47 20.90 13.03
C LYS A 111 -11.92 20.95 13.49
N THR A 112 -12.26 20.17 14.52
CA THR A 112 -13.64 20.07 15.02
C THR A 112 -13.88 20.86 16.30
N GLY A 113 -12.82 21.20 17.04
CA GLY A 113 -12.92 21.84 18.36
C GLY A 113 -13.37 20.91 19.48
N GLU A 114 -13.56 19.61 19.21
CA GLU A 114 -14.03 18.61 20.16
C GLU A 114 -12.85 17.76 20.68
N PRO A 115 -12.90 17.30 21.94
CA PRO A 115 -11.93 16.36 22.45
C PRO A 115 -11.97 15.05 21.66
N THR A 116 -10.83 14.46 21.38
CA THR A 116 -10.75 13.09 20.86
C THR A 116 -11.07 12.11 21.98
N VAL A 117 -11.56 10.93 21.62
CA VAL A 117 -11.81 9.82 22.56
C VAL A 117 -10.64 8.85 22.46
N ILE A 118 -10.00 8.56 23.58
CA ILE A 118 -8.94 7.56 23.72
C ILE A 118 -9.55 6.29 24.31
N ASP A 119 -9.73 5.28 23.46
CA ASP A 119 -10.20 3.94 23.81
C ASP A 119 -9.21 2.93 23.25
N PRO A 120 -8.16 2.56 24.01
CA PRO A 120 -7.09 1.74 23.51
C PRO A 120 -7.54 0.29 23.22
N PRO A 121 -6.90 -0.39 22.26
CA PRO A 121 -7.11 -1.82 22.08
C PRO A 121 -6.62 -2.61 23.30
N ALA A 122 -7.32 -3.69 23.60
CA ALA A 122 -7.04 -4.59 24.69
C ALA A 122 -6.06 -5.69 24.28
N VAL A 123 -5.14 -6.02 25.15
CA VAL A 123 -4.24 -7.17 25.04
C VAL A 123 -4.23 -7.98 26.33
N TRP A 124 -3.91 -9.25 26.27
CA TRP A 124 -3.65 -10.06 27.45
C TRP A 124 -2.17 -9.93 27.82
N ASP A 125 -1.86 -9.43 29.00
CA ASP A 125 -0.49 -9.37 29.51
C ASP A 125 -0.19 -10.62 30.33
N GLU A 126 0.72 -11.46 29.85
CA GLU A 126 1.15 -12.70 30.51
C GLU A 126 1.83 -12.43 31.88
N GLU A 127 2.51 -11.30 32.04
CA GLU A 127 3.18 -10.94 33.28
C GLU A 127 2.16 -10.47 34.34
N ALA A 128 1.20 -9.68 33.95
CA ALA A 128 0.15 -9.21 34.84
C ALA A 128 -0.94 -10.27 35.09
N GLY A 129 -1.10 -11.25 34.18
CA GLY A 129 -2.19 -12.22 34.19
C GLY A 129 -3.57 -11.57 34.03
N ALA A 130 -3.64 -10.47 33.26
CA ALA A 130 -4.83 -9.65 33.12
C ALA A 130 -4.88 -8.97 31.74
N VAL A 131 -6.08 -8.50 31.40
CA VAL A 131 -6.27 -7.64 30.21
C VAL A 131 -5.87 -6.21 30.58
N VAL A 132 -5.06 -5.62 29.71
CA VAL A 132 -4.56 -4.23 29.89
C VAL A 132 -4.62 -3.46 28.56
N ALA A 133 -4.45 -2.16 28.61
CA ALA A 133 -4.18 -1.38 27.42
C ALA A 133 -2.83 -1.81 26.79
N VAL A 134 -2.75 -1.80 25.49
CA VAL A 134 -1.50 -2.18 24.78
C VAL A 134 -0.29 -1.38 25.26
N ALA A 135 -0.46 -0.11 25.62
CA ALA A 135 0.61 0.76 26.10
C ALA A 135 1.13 0.38 27.50
N ASP A 136 0.33 -0.33 28.29
CA ASP A 136 0.63 -0.72 29.67
C ASP A 136 1.14 -2.17 29.78
N ALA A 137 1.05 -2.92 28.67
CA ALA A 137 1.45 -4.32 28.65
C ALA A 137 2.97 -4.46 28.69
N LYS A 138 3.46 -5.36 29.50
CA LYS A 138 4.89 -5.70 29.59
C LYS A 138 5.26 -6.91 28.74
N LYS A 139 4.35 -7.90 28.70
CA LYS A 139 4.51 -9.12 27.93
C LYS A 139 3.18 -9.52 27.27
N PRO A 140 2.75 -8.79 26.22
CA PRO A 140 1.51 -9.10 25.55
C PRO A 140 1.56 -10.48 24.89
N ALA A 141 0.51 -11.29 25.12
CA ALA A 141 0.39 -12.64 24.56
C ALA A 141 0.15 -12.56 23.04
N LEU A 142 0.75 -13.49 22.33
CA LEU A 142 0.45 -13.72 20.90
C LEU A 142 -0.53 -14.87 20.71
N GLU A 143 -0.52 -15.86 21.61
CA GLU A 143 -1.34 -17.08 21.56
C GLU A 143 -1.81 -17.46 22.97
N ASN A 144 -2.73 -18.41 23.05
CA ASN A 144 -3.16 -19.04 24.29
C ASN A 144 -3.74 -18.06 25.33
N VAL A 145 -4.46 -17.06 24.88
CA VAL A 145 -5.17 -16.13 25.75
C VAL A 145 -6.26 -16.88 26.52
N PRO A 146 -6.28 -16.85 27.85
CA PRO A 146 -7.36 -17.48 28.62
C PRO A 146 -8.70 -16.76 28.40
N PRO A 147 -9.83 -17.44 28.63
CA PRO A 147 -11.13 -16.77 28.56
C PRO A 147 -11.22 -15.56 29.49
N ILE A 148 -11.68 -14.44 28.97
CA ILE A 148 -11.91 -13.18 29.70
C ILE A 148 -13.39 -13.09 29.96
N GLU A 149 -13.79 -13.06 31.24
CA GLU A 149 -15.21 -13.05 31.67
C GLU A 149 -16.06 -14.16 31.02
N GLY A 150 -15.43 -15.33 30.78
CA GLY A 150 -16.08 -16.49 30.16
C GLY A 150 -16.10 -16.46 28.62
N THR A 151 -15.57 -15.41 27.98
CA THR A 151 -15.48 -15.27 26.52
C THR A 151 -14.05 -15.55 26.05
N SER A 152 -13.90 -16.38 25.02
CA SER A 152 -12.61 -16.63 24.37
C SER A 152 -12.37 -15.60 23.26
N TYR A 153 -11.20 -15.01 23.26
CA TYR A 153 -10.76 -14.07 22.23
C TYR A 153 -9.51 -14.59 21.52
N ALA A 154 -9.48 -14.48 20.20
CA ALA A 154 -8.28 -14.70 19.42
C ALA A 154 -7.44 -13.42 19.40
N THR A 155 -6.13 -13.58 19.24
CA THR A 155 -5.26 -12.45 18.90
C THR A 155 -5.24 -12.23 17.38
N VAL A 156 -4.74 -11.07 16.91
CA VAL A 156 -4.43 -10.87 15.49
C VAL A 156 -3.45 -11.94 15.00
N TYR A 157 -2.47 -12.30 15.83
CA TYR A 157 -1.50 -13.35 15.50
C TYR A 157 -2.17 -14.71 15.26
N ASP A 158 -3.13 -15.11 16.11
CA ASP A 158 -3.89 -16.37 15.94
C ASP A 158 -4.63 -16.38 14.60
N VAL A 159 -5.30 -15.26 14.25
CA VAL A 159 -6.03 -15.13 12.99
C VAL A 159 -5.10 -15.18 11.78
N VAL A 160 -3.97 -14.48 11.85
CA VAL A 160 -2.97 -14.52 10.77
C VAL A 160 -2.41 -15.93 10.63
N LYS A 161 -2.08 -16.60 11.73
CA LYS A 161 -1.57 -17.97 11.73
C LYS A 161 -2.57 -18.96 11.13
N GLU A 162 -3.85 -18.82 11.46
CA GLU A 162 -4.92 -19.63 10.86
C GLU A 162 -4.98 -19.42 9.35
N LYS A 163 -5.00 -18.17 8.88
CA LYS A 163 -5.06 -17.84 7.46
C LYS A 163 -3.83 -18.29 6.69
N VAL A 164 -2.66 -18.17 7.27
CA VAL A 164 -1.41 -18.71 6.73
C VAL A 164 -1.47 -20.22 6.66
N GLY A 165 -2.11 -20.89 7.66
CA GLY A 165 -2.30 -22.33 7.71
C GLY A 165 -3.12 -22.90 6.54
N GLU A 166 -3.97 -22.11 5.92
CA GLU A 166 -4.73 -22.48 4.73
C GLU A 166 -3.85 -22.61 3.47
N TRP A 167 -2.65 -22.08 3.49
CA TRP A 167 -1.69 -22.11 2.39
C TRP A 167 -0.54 -23.08 2.68
N THR A 168 -0.19 -23.90 1.68
CA THR A 168 1.05 -24.66 1.69
C THR A 168 2.04 -24.06 0.69
N VAL A 169 3.31 -24.35 0.85
CA VAL A 169 4.35 -23.90 -0.10
C VAL A 169 4.08 -24.49 -1.48
N GLU A 170 3.58 -25.72 -1.55
CA GLU A 170 3.21 -26.42 -2.79
C GLU A 170 2.03 -25.71 -3.49
N ARG A 171 0.98 -25.33 -2.73
CA ARG A 171 -0.14 -24.54 -3.25
C ARG A 171 0.32 -23.20 -3.79
N SER A 172 1.20 -22.53 -3.07
CA SER A 172 1.81 -21.28 -3.52
C SER A 172 2.59 -21.48 -4.82
N SER A 173 3.39 -22.53 -4.92
CA SER A 173 4.13 -22.90 -6.14
C SER A 173 3.19 -23.17 -7.32
N GLU A 174 2.11 -23.92 -7.13
CA GLU A 174 1.11 -24.20 -8.15
C GLU A 174 0.46 -22.91 -8.69
N VAL A 175 0.06 -22.00 -7.79
CA VAL A 175 -0.60 -20.74 -8.14
C VAL A 175 0.37 -19.79 -8.83
N THR A 176 1.57 -19.65 -8.30
CA THR A 176 2.55 -18.65 -8.77
C THR A 176 3.39 -19.14 -9.96
N GLY A 177 3.60 -20.45 -10.07
CA GLY A 177 4.56 -21.04 -10.99
C GLY A 177 6.01 -20.98 -10.51
N VAL A 178 6.26 -20.45 -9.30
CA VAL A 178 7.58 -20.40 -8.68
C VAL A 178 7.89 -21.77 -8.06
N PRO A 179 9.08 -22.34 -8.24
CA PRO A 179 9.48 -23.60 -7.61
C PRO A 179 9.39 -23.54 -6.08
N VAL A 180 9.02 -24.67 -5.45
CA VAL A 180 8.90 -24.80 -3.99
C VAL A 180 10.19 -24.38 -3.29
N ASP A 181 11.36 -24.82 -3.79
CA ASP A 181 12.65 -24.51 -3.19
C ASP A 181 12.97 -23.01 -3.23
N ASP A 182 12.57 -22.31 -4.28
CA ASP A 182 12.77 -20.87 -4.39
C ASP A 182 11.86 -20.10 -3.43
N ILE A 183 10.64 -20.59 -3.16
CA ILE A 183 9.74 -20.01 -2.15
C ILE A 183 10.32 -20.20 -0.74
N LYS A 184 10.86 -21.39 -0.45
CA LYS A 184 11.55 -21.66 0.82
C LYS A 184 12.81 -20.83 0.99
N GLU A 185 13.57 -20.62 -0.10
CA GLU A 185 14.74 -19.75 -0.08
C GLU A 185 14.33 -18.30 0.19
N LEU A 186 13.24 -17.82 -0.41
CA LEU A 186 12.70 -16.49 -0.11
C LEU A 186 12.37 -16.34 1.38
N ALA A 187 11.69 -17.32 1.96
CA ALA A 187 11.37 -17.34 3.39
C ALA A 187 12.63 -17.30 4.26
N ARG A 188 13.63 -18.11 3.90
CA ARG A 188 14.92 -18.19 4.61
C ARG A 188 15.66 -16.84 4.54
N VAL A 189 15.69 -16.20 3.39
CA VAL A 189 16.31 -14.87 3.20
C VAL A 189 15.68 -13.84 4.13
N TYR A 190 14.36 -13.78 4.19
CA TYR A 190 13.66 -12.85 5.08
C TYR A 190 13.92 -13.14 6.56
N ALA A 191 13.98 -14.40 6.93
CA ALA A 191 14.06 -14.80 8.33
C ALA A 191 15.50 -14.86 8.89
N GLN A 192 16.48 -15.22 8.06
CA GLN A 192 17.82 -15.61 8.55
C GLN A 192 18.96 -14.79 7.94
N ASP A 193 18.80 -14.24 6.75
CA ASP A 193 19.87 -13.50 6.08
C ASP A 193 19.77 -11.98 6.26
N GLY A 194 18.84 -11.52 7.12
CA GLY A 194 18.59 -10.10 7.36
C GLY A 194 19.81 -9.30 7.81
N PRO A 195 19.71 -7.97 7.78
CA PRO A 195 18.48 -7.20 7.51
C PRO A 195 18.07 -7.19 6.03
N VAL A 196 16.77 -7.30 5.77
CA VAL A 196 16.21 -7.28 4.41
C VAL A 196 15.49 -5.98 4.14
N TYR A 197 15.87 -5.29 3.07
CA TYR A 197 15.11 -4.17 2.51
C TYR A 197 14.27 -4.66 1.33
N THR A 198 12.96 -4.44 1.38
CA THR A 198 12.03 -4.77 0.29
C THR A 198 11.71 -3.52 -0.50
N TYR A 199 12.21 -3.43 -1.72
CA TYR A 199 11.89 -2.38 -2.65
C TYR A 199 10.79 -2.84 -3.60
N SER A 200 9.56 -2.37 -3.37
CA SER A 200 8.38 -2.75 -4.16
C SER A 200 7.67 -1.53 -4.71
N GLN A 201 6.91 -1.67 -5.72
CA GLN A 201 5.96 -0.78 -6.41
C GLN A 201 6.19 -0.86 -7.92
N TYR A 202 5.31 -0.57 -8.60
CA TYR A 202 4.01 -0.44 -9.09
C TYR A 202 3.49 -1.75 -9.68
N GLY A 203 4.38 -2.74 -9.92
CA GLY A 203 4.03 -4.03 -10.52
C GLY A 203 2.89 -4.72 -9.75
N CYS A 204 2.97 -4.73 -8.42
CA CYS A 204 1.95 -5.33 -7.57
C CYS A 204 0.64 -4.51 -7.49
N ASN A 205 0.65 -3.22 -7.90
CA ASN A 205 -0.52 -2.33 -7.79
C ASN A 205 -1.49 -2.43 -8.97
N HIS A 206 -1.02 -2.85 -10.13
CA HIS A 206 -1.78 -2.79 -11.38
C HIS A 206 -2.74 -3.97 -11.58
N TYR A 207 -3.18 -4.60 -10.49
CA TYR A 207 -4.12 -5.72 -10.51
C TYR A 207 -5.33 -5.42 -9.64
N ASN A 208 -6.49 -5.98 -10.00
CA ASN A 208 -7.73 -5.84 -9.23
C ASN A 208 -7.60 -6.38 -7.79
N ASN A 209 -6.69 -7.33 -7.58
CA ASN A 209 -6.38 -7.92 -6.28
C ASN A 209 -5.18 -7.26 -5.56
N SER A 210 -4.79 -6.06 -5.94
CA SER A 210 -3.64 -5.35 -5.38
C SER A 210 -3.58 -5.31 -3.84
N PRO A 211 -4.67 -5.04 -3.10
CA PRO A 211 -4.64 -5.11 -1.64
C PRO A 211 -4.26 -6.49 -1.10
N TYR A 212 -4.67 -7.55 -1.78
CA TYR A 212 -4.34 -8.93 -1.42
C TYR A 212 -2.91 -9.34 -1.82
N ASN A 213 -2.22 -8.54 -2.63
CA ASN A 213 -0.80 -8.72 -2.91
C ASN A 213 0.06 -8.08 -1.80
N TYR A 214 -0.28 -6.86 -1.39
CA TYR A 214 0.50 -6.13 -0.39
C TYR A 214 0.30 -6.62 1.03
N GLY A 215 -0.91 -6.98 1.43
CA GLY A 215 -1.19 -7.47 2.78
C GLY A 215 -0.25 -8.62 3.19
N PRO A 216 -0.23 -9.74 2.44
CA PRO A 216 0.68 -10.85 2.73
C PRO A 216 2.17 -10.49 2.63
N MET A 217 2.58 -9.64 1.68
CA MET A 217 3.96 -9.19 1.56
C MET A 217 4.41 -8.42 2.80
N TYR A 218 3.59 -7.47 3.27
CA TYR A 218 3.89 -6.76 4.52
C TYR A 218 3.84 -7.68 5.75
N SER A 219 2.92 -8.64 5.77
CA SER A 219 2.89 -9.65 6.84
C SER A 219 4.19 -10.47 6.91
N LEU A 220 4.78 -10.83 5.77
CA LEU A 220 6.09 -11.50 5.71
C LEU A 220 7.20 -10.61 6.26
N ILE A 221 7.23 -9.34 5.87
CA ILE A 221 8.22 -8.35 6.33
C ILE A 221 8.12 -8.15 7.85
N LEU A 222 6.89 -8.00 8.37
CA LEU A 222 6.63 -7.81 9.80
C LEU A 222 6.90 -9.07 10.61
N ALA A 223 6.47 -10.24 10.13
CA ALA A 223 6.69 -11.50 10.82
C ALA A 223 8.18 -11.82 11.02
N THR A 224 9.04 -11.32 10.15
CA THR A 224 10.49 -11.50 10.21
C THR A 224 11.24 -10.26 10.74
N GLY A 225 10.51 -9.25 11.26
CA GLY A 225 11.09 -8.06 11.87
C GLY A 225 11.95 -7.22 10.92
N ASN A 226 11.70 -7.25 9.60
CA ASN A 226 12.52 -6.55 8.61
C ASN A 226 12.02 -5.12 8.35
N ILE A 227 11.77 -4.36 9.42
CA ILE A 227 11.39 -2.96 9.37
C ILE A 227 11.94 -2.20 10.58
N CYS A 228 12.08 -0.89 10.50
CA CYS A 228 12.48 0.01 11.59
C CYS A 228 13.87 -0.28 12.19
N LYS A 229 14.75 -0.93 11.46
CA LYS A 229 16.14 -1.17 11.85
C LYS A 229 17.10 -0.90 10.68
N PRO A 230 18.36 -0.52 10.94
CA PRO A 230 19.33 -0.25 9.88
C PRO A 230 19.46 -1.39 8.89
N GLY A 231 19.33 -1.07 7.60
CA GLY A 231 19.42 -2.05 6.51
C GLY A 231 18.13 -2.80 6.20
N ALA A 232 17.11 -2.69 7.05
CA ALA A 232 15.80 -3.27 6.83
C ALA A 232 14.75 -2.19 6.48
N GLY A 233 13.70 -2.59 5.80
CA GLY A 233 12.59 -1.70 5.48
C GLY A 233 11.72 -2.19 4.34
N ALA A 234 10.59 -1.52 4.19
CA ALA A 234 9.72 -1.64 3.03
C ALA A 234 9.63 -0.27 2.36
N GLY A 235 10.28 -0.12 1.23
CA GLY A 235 10.31 1.13 0.48
C GLY A 235 9.32 1.13 -0.65
N LEU A 236 8.43 2.11 -0.62
CA LEU A 236 7.67 2.53 -1.77
C LEU A 236 8.44 3.69 -2.41
N SER A 237 8.59 3.67 -3.74
CA SER A 237 8.97 4.88 -4.45
C SER A 237 7.84 5.89 -4.31
N ILE A 238 7.97 6.82 -3.41
CA ILE A 238 7.01 7.90 -3.31
C ILE A 238 7.36 8.92 -4.38
N GLY A 239 6.64 8.90 -5.48
CA GLY A 239 6.59 10.02 -6.40
C GLY A 239 5.74 11.13 -5.78
N GLY A 240 6.30 11.85 -4.83
CA GLY A 240 5.67 13.01 -4.23
C GLY A 240 6.68 14.13 -4.22
N GLY A 241 6.53 15.12 -5.09
CA GLY A 241 7.26 16.38 -4.95
C GLY A 241 6.90 16.99 -3.60
N GLY A 242 7.90 17.28 -2.76
CA GLY A 242 7.68 18.11 -1.59
C GLY A 242 7.23 19.50 -2.05
N ASN A 243 6.19 20.04 -1.42
CA ASN A 243 5.85 21.43 -1.62
C ASN A 243 6.97 22.34 -1.10
N VAL A 244 7.73 22.92 -1.99
CA VAL A 244 8.78 23.89 -1.65
C VAL A 244 8.19 25.14 -0.99
N ALA A 245 7.00 25.50 -1.43
CA ALA A 245 6.21 26.54 -0.82
C ALA A 245 4.85 25.94 -0.47
N ASN A 246 4.42 26.17 0.77
CA ASN A 246 3.03 25.89 1.12
C ASN A 246 2.13 26.89 0.40
N THR A 247 1.95 26.66 -0.90
CA THR A 247 1.12 27.48 -1.77
C THR A 247 -0.37 27.17 -1.60
N GLU A 248 -0.73 26.13 -0.84
CA GLU A 248 -2.14 25.80 -0.60
C GLU A 248 -2.94 26.98 -0.06
N GLY A 249 -2.34 27.79 0.79
CA GLY A 249 -2.99 29.02 1.29
C GLY A 249 -3.09 30.12 0.24
N ALA A 250 -2.11 30.23 -0.66
CA ALA A 250 -2.04 31.30 -1.67
C ALA A 250 -2.88 31.01 -2.92
N LEU A 251 -3.09 29.72 -3.23
CA LEU A 251 -3.82 29.25 -4.42
C LEU A 251 -5.26 28.83 -4.13
N LYS A 252 -5.75 28.96 -2.88
CA LYS A 252 -7.15 28.70 -2.59
C LYS A 252 -8.00 29.69 -3.37
N PRO A 253 -8.87 29.22 -4.27
CA PRO A 253 -9.76 30.10 -5.02
C PRO A 253 -10.63 30.86 -4.03
N LYS A 254 -10.81 32.17 -4.30
CA LYS A 254 -11.67 33.04 -3.52
C LYS A 254 -12.84 33.46 -4.39
N ASP A 255 -14.02 33.64 -3.77
CA ASP A 255 -15.16 34.23 -4.44
C ASP A 255 -14.93 35.73 -4.70
N ALA A 256 -15.91 36.39 -5.32
CA ALA A 256 -15.84 37.83 -5.64
C ALA A 256 -15.72 38.70 -4.38
N GLU A 257 -16.17 38.19 -3.23
CA GLU A 257 -16.15 38.84 -1.92
C GLU A 257 -14.86 38.56 -1.15
N GLY A 258 -13.95 37.72 -1.70
CA GLY A 258 -12.65 37.36 -1.12
C GLY A 258 -12.69 36.23 -0.08
N ASN A 259 -13.81 35.56 0.08
CA ASN A 259 -13.91 34.39 0.96
C ASN A 259 -13.31 33.15 0.29
N PRO A 260 -12.69 32.23 1.05
CA PRO A 260 -12.22 30.97 0.50
C PRO A 260 -13.39 30.19 -0.11
N VAL A 261 -13.35 29.94 -1.41
CA VAL A 261 -14.25 28.98 -2.03
C VAL A 261 -13.85 27.61 -1.48
N GLN A 262 -14.73 27.00 -0.71
CA GLN A 262 -14.55 25.59 -0.37
C GLN A 262 -14.62 24.79 -1.65
N GLY A 263 -13.48 24.41 -2.18
CA GLY A 263 -13.40 23.56 -3.34
C GLY A 263 -14.14 22.27 -3.05
N GLY A 264 -15.29 22.08 -3.64
CA GLY A 264 -16.07 20.86 -3.56
C GLY A 264 -15.45 19.71 -4.38
N GLY A 265 -14.17 19.82 -4.76
CA GLY A 265 -13.47 18.80 -5.51
C GLY A 265 -13.30 17.54 -4.67
N ARG A 266 -13.89 16.45 -5.14
CA ARG A 266 -13.65 15.11 -4.59
C ARG A 266 -12.83 14.33 -5.59
N ALA A 267 -11.72 13.76 -5.13
CA ALA A 267 -10.99 12.78 -5.92
C ALA A 267 -11.85 11.51 -6.07
N VAL A 268 -12.04 11.09 -7.30
CA VAL A 268 -12.70 9.82 -7.65
C VAL A 268 -11.76 9.00 -8.52
N ASN A 269 -11.84 7.68 -8.41
CA ASN A 269 -11.09 6.81 -9.29
C ASN A 269 -11.66 6.88 -10.72
N TRP A 270 -10.80 6.74 -11.72
CA TRP A 270 -11.22 6.81 -13.12
C TRP A 270 -12.36 5.86 -13.47
N ASN A 271 -12.34 4.64 -12.94
CA ASN A 271 -13.40 3.64 -13.16
C ASN A 271 -14.80 4.06 -12.64
N GLN A 272 -14.88 5.10 -11.81
CA GLN A 272 -16.15 5.65 -11.32
C GLN A 272 -16.70 6.76 -12.23
N VAL A 273 -15.86 7.32 -13.09
CA VAL A 273 -16.24 8.49 -13.93
C VAL A 273 -17.39 8.17 -14.87
N HIS A 274 -17.36 7.00 -15.52
CA HIS A 274 -18.45 6.57 -16.39
C HIS A 274 -19.78 6.41 -15.64
N GLY A 275 -19.74 5.83 -14.44
CA GLY A 275 -20.92 5.72 -13.57
C GLY A 275 -21.48 7.10 -13.16
N VAL A 276 -20.63 8.09 -12.91
CA VAL A 276 -21.05 9.47 -12.61
C VAL A 276 -21.75 10.10 -13.82
N LEU A 277 -21.23 9.91 -15.03
CA LEU A 277 -21.88 10.39 -16.24
C LEU A 277 -23.25 9.75 -16.45
N GLN A 278 -23.37 8.45 -16.26
CA GLN A 278 -24.63 7.72 -16.49
C GLN A 278 -25.70 8.03 -15.44
N THR A 279 -25.31 8.18 -14.17
CA THR A 279 -26.26 8.33 -13.06
C THR A 279 -26.51 9.78 -12.67
N GLU A 280 -25.72 10.72 -13.19
CA GLU A 280 -25.71 12.13 -12.80
C GLU A 280 -25.62 12.31 -11.27
N THR A 281 -24.92 11.39 -10.59
CA THR A 281 -24.72 11.44 -9.15
C THR A 281 -23.27 11.24 -8.76
N LEU A 282 -22.82 11.96 -7.73
CA LEU A 282 -21.53 11.80 -7.10
C LEU A 282 -21.72 11.71 -5.58
N ALA A 283 -21.28 10.60 -4.98
CA ALA A 283 -21.42 10.36 -3.54
C ALA A 283 -22.88 10.51 -3.04
N GLY A 284 -23.85 10.03 -3.81
CA GLY A 284 -25.27 10.09 -3.48
C GLY A 284 -25.94 11.47 -3.61
N LYS A 285 -25.22 12.45 -4.20
CA LYS A 285 -25.76 13.78 -4.48
C LYS A 285 -25.88 14.01 -5.98
N PRO A 286 -26.87 14.78 -6.46
CA PRO A 286 -26.96 15.17 -7.86
C PRO A 286 -25.67 15.85 -8.31
N TYR A 287 -25.13 15.41 -9.44
CA TYR A 287 -23.92 15.97 -10.02
C TYR A 287 -23.91 15.74 -11.53
N THR A 288 -23.93 16.80 -12.32
CA THR A 288 -23.85 16.74 -13.78
C THR A 288 -22.44 17.07 -14.22
N MET A 289 -21.72 16.09 -14.77
CA MET A 289 -20.40 16.30 -15.33
C MET A 289 -20.52 16.73 -16.79
N LYS A 290 -20.10 17.95 -17.10
CA LYS A 290 -20.22 18.55 -18.44
C LYS A 290 -18.92 18.64 -19.21
N SER A 291 -17.80 18.61 -18.50
CA SER A 291 -16.49 18.72 -19.15
C SER A 291 -15.43 17.92 -18.46
N ILE A 292 -14.43 17.52 -19.24
CA ILE A 292 -13.20 16.89 -18.75
C ILE A 292 -12.01 17.71 -19.22
N TYR A 293 -11.11 18.03 -18.29
CA TYR A 293 -9.81 18.60 -18.60
C TYR A 293 -8.74 17.55 -18.30
N VAL A 294 -8.07 17.09 -19.34
CA VAL A 294 -6.97 16.11 -19.23
C VAL A 294 -5.64 16.85 -19.33
N SER A 295 -4.81 16.73 -18.30
CA SER A 295 -3.48 17.32 -18.28
C SER A 295 -2.43 16.26 -17.96
N CYS A 296 -1.37 16.20 -18.76
CA CYS A 296 -0.23 15.28 -18.56
C CYS A 296 -0.68 13.80 -18.43
N SER A 297 -1.68 13.37 -19.17
CA SER A 297 -2.23 12.03 -19.07
C SER A 297 -2.79 11.55 -20.41
N ASN A 298 -2.75 10.22 -20.62
CA ASN A 298 -3.31 9.58 -21.82
C ASN A 298 -4.29 8.46 -21.42
N PRO A 299 -5.48 8.80 -20.83
CA PRO A 299 -6.41 7.81 -20.30
C PRO A 299 -6.84 6.74 -21.30
N VAL A 300 -7.04 7.09 -22.58
CA VAL A 300 -7.43 6.13 -23.64
C VAL A 300 -6.43 4.97 -23.80
N VAL A 301 -5.16 5.20 -23.42
CA VAL A 301 -4.11 4.17 -23.50
C VAL A 301 -3.76 3.60 -22.14
N CYS A 302 -3.76 4.43 -21.09
CA CYS A 302 -3.24 4.05 -19.77
C CYS A 302 -4.28 3.41 -18.85
N GLN A 303 -5.58 3.65 -19.09
CA GLN A 303 -6.61 3.11 -18.22
C GLN A 303 -7.01 1.69 -18.63
N THR A 304 -7.38 0.90 -17.64
CA THR A 304 -8.02 -0.39 -17.86
C THR A 304 -9.42 -0.17 -18.45
N GLU A 305 -9.98 -1.20 -19.10
CA GLU A 305 -11.32 -1.12 -19.70
C GLU A 305 -11.45 0.02 -20.72
N ARG A 306 -10.61 -0.05 -21.73
CA ARG A 306 -10.54 0.95 -22.78
C ARG A 306 -11.90 1.35 -23.36
N GLN A 307 -12.83 0.41 -23.51
CA GLN A 307 -14.15 0.68 -24.06
C GLN A 307 -14.96 1.63 -23.16
N GLU A 308 -14.91 1.43 -21.85
CA GLU A 308 -15.56 2.33 -20.89
C GLU A 308 -14.90 3.71 -20.88
N THR A 309 -13.56 3.74 -21.01
CA THR A 309 -12.82 5.00 -21.13
C THR A 309 -13.22 5.78 -22.39
N LEU A 310 -13.39 5.10 -23.52
CA LEU A 310 -13.86 5.76 -24.76
C LEU A 310 -15.25 6.33 -24.58
N ARG A 311 -16.19 5.60 -23.98
CA ARG A 311 -17.54 6.10 -23.69
C ARG A 311 -17.54 7.36 -22.85
N VAL A 312 -16.63 7.47 -21.87
CA VAL A 312 -16.47 8.70 -21.07
C VAL A 312 -16.20 9.91 -21.97
N PHE A 313 -15.33 9.77 -22.96
CA PHE A 313 -14.99 10.86 -23.89
C PHE A 313 -16.05 11.10 -24.96
N GLU A 314 -16.86 10.10 -25.29
CA GLU A 314 -17.97 10.21 -26.25
C GLU A 314 -19.23 10.84 -25.63
N ASP A 315 -19.47 10.58 -24.33
CA ASP A 315 -20.69 10.99 -23.63
C ASP A 315 -20.58 12.39 -22.98
N VAL A 316 -19.36 12.85 -22.67
CA VAL A 316 -19.16 14.16 -22.06
C VAL A 316 -19.31 15.30 -23.09
N GLU A 317 -19.94 16.41 -22.69
CA GLU A 317 -20.25 17.52 -23.62
C GLU A 317 -18.99 18.26 -24.12
N PHE A 318 -17.91 18.30 -23.35
CA PHE A 318 -16.73 19.10 -23.66
C PHE A 318 -15.43 18.52 -23.12
N VAL A 319 -14.44 18.40 -23.98
CA VAL A 319 -13.12 17.81 -23.65
C VAL A 319 -11.99 18.77 -23.96
N VAL A 320 -11.16 19.06 -22.98
CA VAL A 320 -9.90 19.80 -23.16
C VAL A 320 -8.74 18.86 -22.85
N VAL A 321 -7.77 18.79 -23.74
CA VAL A 321 -6.54 18.00 -23.52
C VAL A 321 -5.33 18.93 -23.59
N GLN A 322 -4.48 18.87 -22.57
CA GLN A 322 -3.20 19.56 -22.52
C GLN A 322 -2.08 18.53 -22.49
N ASP A 323 -1.26 18.49 -23.53
CA ASP A 323 -0.14 17.54 -23.61
C ASP A 323 0.96 18.11 -24.54
N MET A 324 2.18 17.56 -24.37
CA MET A 324 3.33 17.90 -25.24
C MET A 324 3.24 17.27 -26.62
N VAL A 325 2.49 16.18 -26.75
CA VAL A 325 2.34 15.40 -27.98
C VAL A 325 0.86 15.13 -28.27
N PHE A 326 0.55 14.87 -29.54
CA PHE A 326 -0.78 14.49 -29.96
C PHE A 326 -1.05 13.01 -29.58
N THR A 327 -1.61 12.80 -28.38
CA THR A 327 -1.90 11.48 -27.81
C THR A 327 -3.16 10.85 -28.41
N GLU A 328 -3.40 9.56 -28.13
CA GLU A 328 -4.68 8.91 -28.48
C GLU A 328 -5.87 9.62 -27.81
N THR A 329 -5.70 10.10 -26.56
CA THR A 329 -6.72 10.88 -25.85
C THR A 329 -6.99 12.23 -26.52
N ALA A 330 -5.95 12.85 -27.08
CA ALA A 330 -6.08 14.14 -27.79
C ALA A 330 -6.99 14.06 -29.02
N LYS A 331 -7.24 12.89 -29.59
CA LYS A 331 -8.18 12.68 -30.71
C LYS A 331 -9.65 12.95 -30.34
N TYR A 332 -9.96 12.93 -29.06
CA TYR A 332 -11.31 13.17 -28.52
C TYR A 332 -11.48 14.58 -27.97
N ALA A 333 -10.45 15.43 -28.08
CA ALA A 333 -10.49 16.78 -27.56
C ALA A 333 -11.25 17.75 -28.48
N ASP A 334 -12.12 18.57 -27.90
CA ASP A 334 -12.69 19.75 -28.55
C ASP A 334 -11.66 20.89 -28.61
N ILE A 335 -10.80 20.96 -27.56
CA ILE A 335 -9.68 21.90 -27.50
C ILE A 335 -8.41 21.16 -27.12
N LEU A 336 -7.36 21.35 -27.93
CA LEU A 336 -6.02 20.88 -27.63
C LEU A 336 -5.12 22.05 -27.23
N LEU A 337 -4.50 21.98 -26.08
CA LEU A 337 -3.56 22.95 -25.55
C LEU A 337 -2.14 22.37 -25.59
N PRO A 338 -1.27 22.84 -26.49
CA PRO A 338 0.12 22.37 -26.52
C PRO A 338 0.86 22.79 -25.23
N ALA A 339 1.47 21.84 -24.56
CA ALA A 339 2.31 22.08 -23.39
C ALA A 339 3.80 22.10 -23.77
N CYS A 340 4.57 22.90 -23.09
CA CYS A 340 6.03 22.92 -23.24
C CYS A 340 6.63 21.64 -22.64
N HIS A 341 7.72 21.15 -23.28
CA HIS A 341 8.57 20.17 -22.69
C HIS A 341 9.40 20.81 -21.55
N TRP A 342 9.75 20.03 -20.54
CA TRP A 342 10.49 20.54 -19.38
C TRP A 342 11.86 21.18 -19.72
N PHE A 343 12.47 20.85 -20.88
CA PHE A 343 13.64 21.56 -21.42
C PHE A 343 13.32 22.94 -21.98
N GLU A 344 12.06 23.27 -22.20
CA GLU A 344 11.59 24.55 -22.74
C GLU A 344 11.06 25.47 -21.61
N THR A 345 11.05 24.99 -20.38
CA THR A 345 10.56 25.73 -19.21
C THR A 345 11.64 25.90 -18.16
N THR A 346 11.47 26.90 -17.31
CA THR A 346 12.27 27.03 -16.07
C THR A 346 11.37 26.65 -14.91
N GLU A 347 11.67 25.52 -14.29
CA GLU A 347 10.91 25.01 -13.16
C GLU A 347 11.82 24.83 -11.95
N LEU A 348 11.23 25.01 -10.76
CA LEU A 348 11.83 24.64 -9.49
C LEU A 348 11.06 23.46 -8.92
N ALA A 349 11.62 22.26 -9.03
CA ALA A 349 11.08 21.08 -8.40
C ALA A 349 11.86 20.77 -7.11
N VAL A 350 11.15 20.48 -6.03
CA VAL A 350 11.73 19.94 -4.80
C VAL A 350 11.14 18.56 -4.59
N MET A 351 12.01 17.57 -4.54
CA MET A 351 11.67 16.18 -4.27
C MET A 351 11.87 15.85 -2.78
#